data_d70efa1aad697504fc5716a9b9fd58b0
#
_entry.id   d70efa1aad697504fc5716a9b9fd58b0
#
_cell.length_a   1.000
_cell.length_b   1.000
_cell.length_c   1.000
_cell.angle_alpha   90.00
_cell.angle_beta   90.00
_cell.angle_gamma   90.00
#
_symmetry.space_group_name_H-M   'P 1'
#
loop_
_entity.id
_entity.type
_entity.pdbx_description
1 polymer ?
#
loop_
_entity_poly.entity_id
_entity_poly.type
_entity_poly.pdbx_seq_one_letter_code
_entity_poly.pdbx_strand_id
1 'polypeptide(L)'
;MAFAVILVAIVILSVLFHFLSPWQATPLASNWGSIDTTITITLVITGVFFVAIVLFLAYCVYKYQVVPGRRSEYKPENKKLEWWLISITTLAICGLLAPGLVVYNDFVHVPHNAVEFEAVGEQWRWSYRLPGEDKKFGRTSVRLMDDRNSFGLDPDDAAGQDDILVAGNQVHLLVNQPTKVLLRSKDVLHDFYVPEFRAKMDLVPGQITYFWFTPTIPGTFDILCAEYCGIGHYNMRGQVVVDTASDYEEWLSQQITFADVLTGGTVEGLEEQGQRLAASRGCLACHSID
;
A
#
# COMPACT_ATOMS: atom_id res chain seq x y z
N MET A 1 2.75 0.66 -45.73
CA MET A 1 2.68 -0.81 -45.43
C MET A 1 3.39 -1.15 -44.13
N ALA A 2 4.72 -0.89 -44.02
CA ALA A 2 5.48 -1.27 -42.83
C ALA A 2 4.90 -0.71 -41.51
N PHE A 3 4.49 0.54 -41.47
CA PHE A 3 3.94 1.16 -40.27
C PHE A 3 2.63 0.51 -39.81
N ALA A 4 1.74 0.12 -40.72
CA ALA A 4 0.52 -0.61 -40.36
C ALA A 4 0.82 -2.01 -39.79
N VAL A 5 1.83 -2.70 -40.33
CA VAL A 5 2.29 -3.98 -39.80
C VAL A 5 2.86 -3.84 -38.38
N ILE A 6 3.64 -2.79 -38.13
CA ILE A 6 4.19 -2.49 -36.80
C ILE A 6 3.05 -2.27 -35.79
N LEU A 7 2.01 -1.50 -36.13
CA LEU A 7 0.87 -1.29 -35.26
C LEU A 7 0.13 -2.60 -34.90
N VAL A 8 -0.08 -3.47 -35.88
CA VAL A 8 -0.68 -4.78 -35.64
C VAL A 8 0.22 -5.65 -34.76
N ALA A 9 1.53 -5.63 -35.00
CA ALA A 9 2.48 -6.35 -34.16
C ALA A 9 2.48 -5.86 -32.71
N ILE A 10 2.38 -4.53 -32.47
CA ILE A 10 2.26 -3.95 -31.13
C ILE A 10 1.03 -4.52 -30.40
N VAL A 11 -0.13 -4.56 -31.07
CA VAL A 11 -1.35 -5.12 -30.46
C VAL A 11 -1.15 -6.58 -30.09
N ILE A 12 -0.65 -7.39 -31.01
CA ILE A 12 -0.42 -8.83 -30.79
C ILE A 12 0.55 -9.03 -29.61
N LEU A 13 1.69 -8.34 -29.63
CA LEU A 13 2.70 -8.47 -28.58
C LEU A 13 2.19 -7.99 -27.23
N SER A 14 1.41 -6.91 -27.18
CA SER A 14 0.82 -6.41 -25.93
C SER A 14 -0.18 -7.41 -25.34
N VAL A 15 -1.04 -8.01 -26.17
CA VAL A 15 -2.00 -9.04 -25.74
C VAL A 15 -1.27 -10.30 -25.28
N LEU A 16 -0.28 -10.76 -26.03
CA LEU A 16 0.54 -11.92 -25.64
C LEU A 16 1.29 -11.65 -24.32
N PHE A 17 1.88 -10.47 -24.17
CA PHE A 17 2.55 -10.08 -22.93
C PHE A 17 1.59 -10.11 -21.74
N HIS A 18 0.36 -9.60 -21.89
CA HIS A 18 -0.65 -9.62 -20.83
C HIS A 18 -0.94 -11.05 -20.34
N PHE A 19 -1.07 -12.02 -21.24
CA PHE A 19 -1.43 -13.40 -20.87
C PHE A 19 -0.24 -14.30 -20.51
N LEU A 20 0.96 -14.00 -21.01
CA LEU A 20 2.14 -14.85 -20.83
C LEU A 20 3.10 -14.32 -19.75
N SER A 21 2.97 -13.06 -19.35
CA SER A 21 3.84 -12.46 -18.35
C SER A 21 3.41 -12.82 -16.92
N PRO A 22 4.37 -13.08 -15.99
CA PRO A 22 4.07 -13.37 -14.58
C PRO A 22 3.81 -12.09 -13.73
N TRP A 23 3.41 -10.99 -14.32
CA TRP A 23 3.20 -9.70 -13.63
C TRP A 23 1.96 -9.64 -12.72
N GLN A 24 1.29 -10.76 -12.54
CA GLN A 24 0.07 -10.83 -11.74
C GLN A 24 0.33 -10.44 -10.28
N ALA A 25 -0.71 -9.85 -9.65
CA ALA A 25 -0.67 -9.49 -8.24
C ALA A 25 -0.45 -10.72 -7.35
N THR A 26 0.18 -10.49 -6.18
CA THR A 26 0.28 -11.48 -5.11
C THR A 26 -1.10 -12.01 -4.68
N PRO A 27 -1.21 -13.21 -4.08
CA PRO A 27 -2.48 -13.69 -3.52
C PRO A 27 -3.11 -12.68 -2.56
N LEU A 28 -4.41 -12.47 -2.68
CA LEU A 28 -5.15 -11.56 -1.79
C LEU A 28 -5.29 -12.19 -0.40
N ALA A 29 -4.95 -11.44 0.65
CA ALA A 29 -5.07 -11.84 2.04
C ALA A 29 -5.89 -10.87 2.91
N SER A 30 -6.73 -10.04 2.29
CA SER A 30 -7.62 -9.10 2.98
C SER A 30 -9.01 -9.01 2.35
N ASN A 31 -9.86 -8.16 2.95
CA ASN A 31 -11.20 -7.85 2.44
C ASN A 31 -11.23 -7.01 1.15
N TRP A 32 -10.09 -6.52 0.64
CA TRP A 32 -10.03 -5.56 -0.47
C TRP A 32 -10.03 -6.19 -1.86
N GLY A 33 -10.68 -7.34 -2.05
CA GLY A 33 -10.89 -7.96 -3.37
C GLY A 33 -11.66 -7.10 -4.36
N SER A 34 -12.43 -6.12 -3.90
CA SER A 34 -13.11 -5.13 -4.73
C SER A 34 -12.12 -4.26 -5.52
N ILE A 35 -10.93 -4.00 -4.99
CA ILE A 35 -9.84 -3.29 -5.69
C ILE A 35 -9.37 -4.11 -6.89
N ASP A 36 -9.07 -5.41 -6.71
CA ASP A 36 -8.66 -6.31 -7.80
C ASP A 36 -9.73 -6.41 -8.88
N THR A 37 -11.01 -6.49 -8.47
CA THR A 37 -12.15 -6.51 -9.39
C THR A 37 -12.23 -5.22 -10.21
N THR A 38 -12.10 -4.06 -9.56
CA THR A 38 -12.14 -2.75 -10.21
C THR A 38 -10.98 -2.57 -11.19
N ILE A 39 -9.77 -2.99 -10.81
CA ILE A 39 -8.59 -2.99 -11.69
C ILE A 39 -8.84 -3.89 -12.90
N THR A 40 -9.36 -5.10 -12.69
CA THR A 40 -9.63 -6.05 -13.76
C THR A 40 -10.66 -5.50 -14.76
N ILE A 41 -11.77 -4.94 -14.27
CA ILE A 41 -12.77 -4.29 -15.13
C ILE A 41 -12.13 -3.17 -15.95
N THR A 42 -11.33 -2.33 -15.31
CA THR A 42 -10.65 -1.22 -15.97
C THR A 42 -9.70 -1.72 -17.06
N LEU A 43 -8.88 -2.73 -16.76
CA LEU A 43 -7.95 -3.33 -17.71
C LEU A 43 -8.66 -3.96 -18.92
N VAL A 44 -9.78 -4.67 -18.69
CA VAL A 44 -10.55 -5.27 -19.78
C VAL A 44 -11.15 -4.19 -20.69
N ILE A 45 -11.82 -3.19 -20.12
CA ILE A 45 -12.44 -2.12 -20.90
C ILE A 45 -11.39 -1.30 -21.66
N THR A 46 -10.34 -0.84 -20.99
CA THR A 46 -9.28 -0.05 -21.62
C THR A 46 -8.48 -0.86 -22.63
N GLY A 47 -8.27 -2.16 -22.37
CA GLY A 47 -7.63 -3.10 -23.30
C GLY A 47 -8.43 -3.27 -24.59
N VAL A 48 -9.77 -3.42 -24.51
CA VAL A 48 -10.64 -3.48 -25.69
C VAL A 48 -10.56 -2.20 -26.51
N PHE A 49 -10.61 -1.03 -25.84
CA PHE A 49 -10.46 0.26 -26.54
C PHE A 49 -9.06 0.40 -27.19
N PHE A 50 -8.00 0.02 -26.47
CA PHE A 50 -6.64 0.04 -27.00
C PHE A 50 -6.53 -0.78 -28.29
N VAL A 51 -6.99 -2.02 -28.28
CA VAL A 51 -6.97 -2.92 -29.43
C VAL A 51 -7.78 -2.31 -30.60
N ALA A 52 -9.01 -1.86 -30.32
CA ALA A 52 -9.89 -1.28 -31.33
C ALA A 52 -9.29 -0.04 -32.00
N ILE A 53 -8.74 0.88 -31.20
CA ILE A 53 -8.17 2.14 -31.69
C ILE A 53 -6.91 1.88 -32.51
N VAL A 54 -5.99 1.03 -32.03
CA VAL A 54 -4.73 0.77 -32.73
C VAL A 54 -4.96 -0.01 -34.01
N LEU A 55 -5.89 -0.98 -34.05
CA LEU A 55 -6.27 -1.68 -35.27
C LEU A 55 -6.98 -0.74 -36.26
N PHE A 56 -7.84 0.13 -35.78
CA PHE A 56 -8.47 1.17 -36.62
C PHE A 56 -7.42 2.12 -37.23
N LEU A 57 -6.44 2.53 -36.44
CA LEU A 57 -5.32 3.35 -36.92
C LEU A 57 -4.50 2.58 -37.99
N ALA A 58 -4.18 1.31 -37.73
CA ALA A 58 -3.49 0.47 -38.70
C ALA A 58 -4.27 0.35 -40.01
N TYR A 59 -5.60 0.17 -39.93
CA TYR A 59 -6.49 0.15 -41.09
C TYR A 59 -6.45 1.48 -41.87
N CYS A 60 -6.52 2.63 -41.17
CA CYS A 60 -6.47 3.95 -41.80
C CYS A 60 -5.12 4.17 -42.51
N VAL A 61 -4.01 3.83 -41.88
CA VAL A 61 -2.66 3.94 -42.46
C VAL A 61 -2.53 3.03 -43.70
N TYR A 62 -3.08 1.83 -43.65
CA TYR A 62 -3.10 0.93 -44.80
C TYR A 62 -3.97 1.46 -45.96
N LYS A 63 -5.21 1.86 -45.66
CA LYS A 63 -6.22 2.24 -46.66
C LYS A 63 -5.93 3.61 -47.30
N TYR A 64 -5.44 4.57 -46.53
CA TYR A 64 -5.29 5.95 -46.97
C TYR A 64 -3.84 6.33 -47.30
N GLN A 65 -3.00 5.33 -47.64
CA GLN A 65 -1.65 5.58 -48.13
C GLN A 65 -1.66 6.44 -49.39
N VAL A 66 -0.55 7.13 -49.65
CA VAL A 66 -0.39 7.97 -50.82
C VAL A 66 -0.44 7.11 -52.09
N VAL A 67 -1.36 7.46 -52.99
CA VAL A 67 -1.47 6.88 -54.33
C VAL A 67 -1.40 7.97 -55.37
N PRO A 68 -0.54 7.88 -56.41
CA PRO A 68 -0.44 8.89 -57.44
C PRO A 68 -1.81 9.19 -58.06
N GLY A 69 -2.14 10.50 -58.18
CA GLY A 69 -3.42 10.94 -58.77
C GLY A 69 -4.61 10.99 -57.82
N ARG A 70 -4.54 10.43 -56.60
CA ARG A 70 -5.59 10.52 -55.62
C ARG A 70 -5.39 11.75 -54.74
N ARG A 71 -6.44 12.58 -54.60
CA ARG A 71 -6.48 13.71 -53.66
C ARG A 71 -7.41 13.38 -52.48
N SER A 72 -7.05 13.84 -51.29
CA SER A 72 -7.92 13.79 -50.13
C SER A 72 -9.09 14.75 -50.24
N GLU A 73 -10.25 14.38 -49.79
CA GLU A 73 -11.40 15.25 -49.62
C GLU A 73 -11.20 16.13 -48.40
N TYR A 74 -11.43 17.42 -48.54
CA TYR A 74 -11.35 18.35 -47.40
C TYR A 74 -12.68 18.38 -46.66
N LYS A 75 -12.74 17.75 -45.51
CA LYS A 75 -13.89 17.76 -44.58
C LYS A 75 -13.43 18.15 -43.17
N PRO A 76 -13.32 19.46 -42.88
CA PRO A 76 -12.75 19.96 -41.63
C PRO A 76 -13.60 19.64 -40.40
N GLU A 77 -14.91 19.48 -40.54
CA GLU A 77 -15.83 19.28 -39.43
C GLU A 77 -16.81 18.15 -39.70
N ASN A 78 -17.06 17.36 -38.68
CA ASN A 78 -18.16 16.38 -38.64
C ASN A 78 -18.80 16.38 -37.24
N LYS A 79 -19.69 17.35 -37.02
CA LYS A 79 -20.36 17.56 -35.71
C LYS A 79 -21.08 16.31 -35.20
N LYS A 80 -21.65 15.50 -36.10
CA LYS A 80 -22.33 14.26 -35.71
C LYS A 80 -21.34 13.23 -35.14
N LEU A 81 -20.17 13.06 -35.78
CA LEU A 81 -19.13 12.17 -35.31
C LEU A 81 -18.52 12.68 -33.99
N GLU A 82 -18.27 13.96 -33.88
CA GLU A 82 -17.75 14.60 -32.66
C GLU A 82 -18.67 14.36 -31.45
N TRP A 83 -19.97 14.63 -31.61
CA TRP A 83 -20.94 14.36 -30.54
C TRP A 83 -21.02 12.88 -30.16
N TRP A 84 -20.96 11.97 -31.13
CA TRP A 84 -20.92 10.55 -30.85
C TRP A 84 -19.65 10.15 -30.07
N LEU A 85 -18.50 10.62 -30.47
CA LEU A 85 -17.24 10.33 -29.78
C LEU A 85 -17.26 10.90 -28.35
N ILE A 86 -17.69 12.17 -28.18
CA ILE A 86 -17.80 12.77 -26.85
C ILE A 86 -18.77 11.97 -25.96
N SER A 87 -19.94 11.62 -26.48
CA SER A 87 -20.94 10.89 -25.69
C SER A 87 -20.45 9.51 -25.28
N ILE A 88 -19.86 8.74 -26.19
CA ILE A 88 -19.34 7.39 -25.91
C ILE A 88 -18.19 7.46 -24.89
N THR A 89 -17.24 8.37 -25.08
CA THR A 89 -16.11 8.50 -24.15
C THR A 89 -16.56 8.97 -22.78
N THR A 90 -17.48 9.92 -22.69
CA THR A 90 -18.04 10.39 -21.42
C THR A 90 -18.76 9.25 -20.68
N LEU A 91 -19.60 8.48 -21.36
CA LEU A 91 -20.29 7.35 -20.74
C LEU A 91 -19.32 6.25 -20.29
N ALA A 92 -18.28 5.98 -21.09
CA ALA A 92 -17.24 5.02 -20.72
C ALA A 92 -16.45 5.48 -19.48
N ILE A 93 -16.06 6.76 -19.43
CA ILE A 93 -15.35 7.33 -18.26
C ILE A 93 -16.24 7.29 -17.02
N CYS A 94 -17.50 7.71 -17.12
CA CYS A 94 -18.44 7.62 -15.98
C CYS A 94 -18.64 6.18 -15.50
N GLY A 95 -18.77 5.23 -16.44
CA GLY A 95 -18.91 3.81 -16.10
C GLY A 95 -17.67 3.19 -15.45
N LEU A 96 -16.47 3.67 -15.80
CA LEU A 96 -15.22 3.25 -15.17
C LEU A 96 -15.00 3.91 -13.80
N LEU A 97 -15.40 5.17 -13.65
CA LEU A 97 -15.22 5.92 -12.41
C LEU A 97 -16.13 5.44 -11.29
N ALA A 98 -17.37 5.09 -11.59
CA ALA A 98 -18.39 4.74 -10.59
C ALA A 98 -17.98 3.59 -9.66
N PRO A 99 -17.50 2.42 -10.14
CA PRO A 99 -17.00 1.36 -9.26
C PRO A 99 -15.84 1.81 -8.36
N GLY A 100 -14.90 2.60 -8.90
CA GLY A 100 -13.78 3.15 -8.14
C GLY A 100 -14.23 4.06 -7.00
N LEU A 101 -15.25 4.90 -7.21
CA LEU A 101 -15.81 5.77 -6.17
C LEU A 101 -16.50 4.97 -5.06
N VAL A 102 -17.18 3.86 -5.40
CA VAL A 102 -17.77 2.97 -4.39
C VAL A 102 -16.67 2.35 -3.53
N VAL A 103 -15.64 1.78 -4.13
CA VAL A 103 -14.50 1.19 -3.41
C VAL A 103 -13.78 2.25 -2.55
N TYR A 104 -13.59 3.46 -3.08
CA TYR A 104 -13.02 4.57 -2.32
C TYR A 104 -13.87 4.97 -1.12
N ASN A 105 -15.19 5.01 -1.30
CA ASN A 105 -16.10 5.28 -0.18
C ASN A 105 -15.93 4.24 0.94
N ASP A 106 -15.87 2.95 0.60
CA ASP A 106 -15.66 1.89 1.59
C ASP A 106 -14.28 1.99 2.25
N PHE A 107 -13.25 2.37 1.48
CA PHE A 107 -11.88 2.53 1.97
C PHE A 107 -11.74 3.63 3.03
N VAL A 108 -12.48 4.73 2.92
CA VAL A 108 -12.42 5.83 3.89
C VAL A 108 -13.36 5.65 5.08
N HIS A 109 -14.31 4.70 5.01
CA HIS A 109 -15.24 4.43 6.09
C HIS A 109 -14.81 3.21 6.92
N VAL A 110 -14.19 3.49 8.06
CA VAL A 110 -13.74 2.45 8.99
C VAL A 110 -14.93 1.80 9.69
N PRO A 111 -15.01 0.45 9.76
CA PRO A 111 -16.04 -0.25 10.53
C PRO A 111 -15.99 0.11 12.01
N HIS A 112 -17.15 0.23 12.67
CA HIS A 112 -17.23 0.61 14.09
C HIS A 112 -16.59 -0.41 15.05
N ASN A 113 -16.43 -1.65 14.63
CA ASN A 113 -15.83 -2.74 15.41
C ASN A 113 -14.34 -2.94 15.05
N ALA A 114 -13.73 -2.02 14.33
CA ALA A 114 -12.31 -2.09 14.03
C ALA A 114 -11.49 -1.87 15.30
N VAL A 115 -10.49 -2.74 15.51
CA VAL A 115 -9.42 -2.49 16.47
C VAL A 115 -8.41 -1.53 15.86
N GLU A 116 -7.65 -0.84 16.71
CA GLU A 116 -6.67 0.14 16.22
C GLU A 116 -5.26 -0.26 16.62
N PHE A 117 -4.29 0.00 15.77
CA PHE A 117 -2.89 0.11 16.16
C PHE A 117 -2.27 1.34 15.48
N GLU A 118 -1.18 1.81 16.05
CA GLU A 118 -0.43 2.93 15.50
C GLU A 118 0.92 2.45 14.96
N ALA A 119 1.29 2.93 13.77
CA ALA A 119 2.60 2.73 13.18
C ALA A 119 3.30 4.08 12.99
N VAL A 120 4.54 4.17 13.44
CA VAL A 120 5.43 5.31 13.23
C VAL A 120 6.56 4.88 12.33
N GLY A 121 6.75 5.61 11.20
CA GLY A 121 7.88 5.45 10.29
C GLY A 121 8.98 6.46 10.61
N GLU A 122 10.22 6.00 10.60
CA GLU A 122 11.42 6.84 10.59
C GLU A 122 12.49 6.21 9.70
N GLN A 123 13.50 6.94 9.33
CA GLN A 123 14.58 6.47 8.45
C GLN A 123 15.51 5.48 9.20
N TRP A 124 15.45 4.17 8.98
CA TRP A 124 14.60 3.39 8.04
C TRP A 124 14.03 2.20 8.80
N ARG A 125 13.12 2.47 9.72
CA ARG A 125 12.50 1.46 10.58
C ARG A 125 11.01 1.77 10.85
N TRP A 126 10.30 0.75 11.30
CA TRP A 126 8.93 0.83 11.77
C TRP A 126 8.89 0.67 13.29
N SER A 127 8.00 1.38 13.94
CA SER A 127 7.64 1.17 15.35
C SER A 127 6.13 1.03 15.45
N TYR A 128 5.67 0.12 16.30
CA TYR A 128 4.24 -0.15 16.44
C TYR A 128 3.81 0.01 17.89
N ARG A 129 2.56 0.47 18.06
CA ARG A 129 1.92 0.63 19.35
C ARG A 129 0.47 0.16 19.26
N LEU A 130 0.02 -0.61 20.29
CA LEU A 130 -1.38 -0.97 20.44
C LEU A 130 -1.94 -0.24 21.67
N PRO A 131 -3.24 0.07 21.69
CA PRO A 131 -3.89 0.56 22.90
C PRO A 131 -3.89 -0.55 23.95
N GLY A 132 -3.75 -0.18 25.20
CA GLY A 132 -3.74 -1.12 26.32
C GLY A 132 -5.11 -1.70 26.64
N GLU A 133 -5.29 -2.07 27.89
CA GLU A 133 -6.55 -2.69 28.38
C GLU A 133 -7.75 -1.73 28.27
N ASP A 134 -7.52 -0.42 28.43
CA ASP A 134 -8.56 0.59 28.33
C ASP A 134 -9.01 0.89 26.89
N LYS A 135 -8.32 0.30 25.89
CA LYS A 135 -8.54 0.45 24.43
C LYS A 135 -8.44 1.89 23.95
N LYS A 136 -7.64 2.70 24.60
CA LYS A 136 -7.39 4.09 24.22
C LYS A 136 -5.90 4.34 24.13
N PHE A 137 -5.54 5.12 23.14
CA PHE A 137 -4.16 5.58 23.03
C PHE A 137 -3.89 6.75 23.97
N GLY A 138 -2.76 6.69 24.66
CA GLY A 138 -2.25 7.80 25.43
C GLY A 138 -1.86 9.00 24.55
N ARG A 139 -1.85 10.18 25.18
CA ARG A 139 -1.45 11.43 24.53
C ARG A 139 -0.01 11.36 24.05
N THR A 140 0.21 11.98 22.92
CA THR A 140 1.53 12.06 22.30
C THR A 140 1.91 13.50 22.00
N SER A 141 3.21 13.80 22.05
CA SER A 141 3.74 15.09 21.65
C SER A 141 5.05 14.92 20.88
N VAL A 142 5.19 15.64 19.79
CA VAL A 142 6.45 15.69 19.02
C VAL A 142 7.63 16.12 19.89
N ARG A 143 7.39 16.92 20.90
CA ARG A 143 8.44 17.41 21.84
C ARG A 143 8.97 16.32 22.76
N LEU A 144 8.24 15.22 22.92
CA LEU A 144 8.60 14.07 23.76
C LEU A 144 9.18 12.91 22.92
N MET A 145 9.27 13.08 21.60
CA MET A 145 9.88 12.09 20.73
C MET A 145 11.41 12.11 20.90
N ASP A 146 11.95 10.94 21.23
CA ASP A 146 13.39 10.66 21.26
C ASP A 146 13.65 9.22 20.80
N ASP A 147 14.88 8.73 20.98
CA ASP A 147 15.28 7.38 20.54
C ASP A 147 14.63 6.26 21.37
N ARG A 148 14.19 6.55 22.60
CA ARG A 148 13.51 5.61 23.50
C ARG A 148 12.00 5.74 23.45
N ASN A 149 11.49 6.88 23.01
CA ASN A 149 10.08 7.23 22.94
C ASN A 149 9.70 7.66 21.52
N SER A 150 9.76 6.74 20.57
CA SER A 150 9.47 7.03 19.15
C SER A 150 8.07 7.54 18.90
N PHE A 151 7.13 7.27 19.81
CA PHE A 151 5.75 7.75 19.74
C PHE A 151 5.57 9.13 20.36
N GLY A 152 6.50 9.58 21.19
CA GLY A 152 6.36 10.82 21.97
C GLY A 152 5.26 10.73 23.00
N LEU A 153 5.10 9.58 23.66
CA LEU A 153 4.13 9.36 24.73
C LEU A 153 4.38 10.29 25.91
N ASP A 154 3.30 10.82 26.48
CA ASP A 154 3.34 11.67 27.66
C ASP A 154 3.43 10.80 28.94
N PRO A 155 4.55 10.86 29.71
CA PRO A 155 4.71 10.06 30.91
C PRO A 155 3.67 10.36 32.01
N ASP A 156 3.10 11.54 31.98
CA ASP A 156 2.10 11.99 32.97
C ASP A 156 0.66 11.63 32.58
N ASP A 157 0.47 11.01 31.39
CA ASP A 157 -0.85 10.57 30.94
C ASP A 157 -1.15 9.15 31.37
N ALA A 158 -2.08 8.99 32.29
CA ALA A 158 -2.47 7.68 32.81
C ALA A 158 -3.01 6.72 31.71
N ALA A 159 -3.70 7.25 30.70
CA ALA A 159 -4.23 6.44 29.59
C ALA A 159 -3.14 5.91 28.65
N GLY A 160 -1.95 6.48 28.68
CA GLY A 160 -0.84 6.03 27.85
C GLY A 160 0.06 5.00 28.53
N GLN A 161 -0.10 4.80 29.84
CA GLN A 161 0.81 3.93 30.58
C GLN A 161 0.60 2.44 30.28
N ASP A 162 -0.62 2.06 29.94
CA ASP A 162 -0.96 0.70 29.52
C ASP A 162 -0.82 0.46 28.01
N ASP A 163 -0.46 1.50 27.22
CA ASP A 163 -0.13 1.35 25.81
C ASP A 163 0.97 0.32 25.60
N ILE A 164 0.73 -0.62 24.70
CA ILE A 164 1.63 -1.72 24.42
C ILE A 164 2.62 -1.30 23.34
N LEU A 165 3.91 -1.37 23.65
CA LEU A 165 4.99 -1.06 22.74
C LEU A 165 5.55 -2.34 22.12
N VAL A 166 5.38 -2.48 20.81
CA VAL A 166 5.80 -3.69 20.12
C VAL A 166 7.28 -3.66 19.84
N ALA A 167 7.96 -4.68 20.34
CA ALA A 167 9.38 -4.89 20.10
C ALA A 167 9.65 -5.42 18.69
N GLY A 168 10.54 -4.79 17.96
CA GLY A 168 10.97 -5.25 16.64
C GLY A 168 10.15 -4.67 15.49
N ASN A 169 10.26 -5.31 14.34
CA ASN A 169 9.65 -4.86 13.09
C ASN A 169 8.44 -5.72 12.66
N GLN A 170 7.87 -6.47 13.59
CA GLN A 170 6.70 -7.33 13.37
C GLN A 170 5.54 -6.86 14.22
N VAL A 171 4.38 -6.67 13.61
CA VAL A 171 3.11 -6.42 14.29
C VAL A 171 2.18 -7.60 14.05
N HIS A 172 1.55 -8.07 15.11
CA HIS A 172 0.60 -9.20 15.05
C HIS A 172 -0.83 -8.70 15.03
N LEU A 173 -1.68 -9.35 14.25
CA LEU A 173 -3.07 -8.99 14.03
C LEU A 173 -3.94 -10.25 14.06
N LEU A 174 -5.17 -10.10 14.54
CA LEU A 174 -6.15 -11.19 14.52
C LEU A 174 -6.73 -11.41 13.13
N VAL A 175 -6.82 -12.66 12.71
CA VAL A 175 -7.52 -13.03 11.48
C VAL A 175 -9.01 -12.69 11.59
N ASN A 176 -9.60 -12.19 10.50
CA ASN A 176 -11.01 -11.75 10.39
C ASN A 176 -11.41 -10.60 11.33
N GLN A 177 -10.46 -9.89 11.94
CA GLN A 177 -10.71 -8.70 12.74
C GLN A 177 -10.47 -7.45 11.89
N PRO A 178 -11.48 -6.59 11.66
CA PRO A 178 -11.25 -5.29 11.06
C PRO A 178 -10.24 -4.49 11.88
N THR A 179 -9.23 -3.96 11.22
CA THR A 179 -8.12 -3.27 11.85
C THR A 179 -7.89 -1.93 11.19
N LYS A 180 -7.88 -0.86 11.96
CA LYS A 180 -7.52 0.48 11.54
C LYS A 180 -6.09 0.77 11.94
N VAL A 181 -5.30 1.25 11.00
CA VAL A 181 -3.91 1.66 11.22
C VAL A 181 -3.86 3.18 11.27
N LEU A 182 -3.39 3.71 12.39
CA LEU A 182 -3.00 5.12 12.52
C LEU A 182 -1.55 5.26 12.12
N LEU A 183 -1.24 6.23 11.27
CA LEU A 183 0.07 6.38 10.66
C LEU A 183 0.67 7.74 10.95
N ARG A 184 1.91 7.75 11.43
CA ARG A 184 2.70 8.99 11.63
C ARG A 184 4.12 8.82 11.11
N SER A 185 4.69 9.88 10.62
CA SER A 185 6.11 9.97 10.31
C SER A 185 6.84 10.84 11.34
N LYS A 186 8.02 10.39 11.74
CA LYS A 186 8.93 11.13 12.63
C LYS A 186 9.82 12.11 11.86
N ASP A 187 10.10 11.86 10.59
CA ASP A 187 11.10 12.59 9.81
C ASP A 187 10.61 12.98 8.40
N VAL A 188 10.60 12.05 7.44
CA VAL A 188 10.26 12.30 6.04
C VAL A 188 9.00 11.55 5.63
N LEU A 189 8.57 11.67 4.38
CA LEU A 189 7.46 10.91 3.84
C LEU A 189 7.82 9.43 3.76
N HIS A 190 6.94 8.56 4.25
CA HIS A 190 6.97 7.10 4.09
C HIS A 190 5.60 6.61 3.61
N ASP A 191 5.49 5.37 3.19
CA ASP A 191 4.20 4.75 2.88
C ASP A 191 4.15 3.33 3.47
N PHE A 192 3.10 3.04 4.22
CA PHE A 192 2.87 1.72 4.78
C PHE A 192 2.08 0.88 3.80
N TYR A 193 2.73 -0.10 3.19
CA TYR A 193 2.15 -0.93 2.14
C TYR A 193 2.30 -2.42 2.44
N VAL A 194 1.18 -3.13 2.43
CA VAL A 194 1.15 -4.59 2.46
C VAL A 194 0.54 -5.08 1.15
N PRO A 195 1.33 -5.58 0.19
CA PRO A 195 0.86 -5.94 -1.15
C PRO A 195 -0.33 -6.92 -1.15
N GLU A 196 -0.28 -7.93 -0.29
CA GLU A 196 -1.32 -8.95 -0.15
C GLU A 196 -2.63 -8.39 0.43
N PHE A 197 -2.57 -7.24 1.11
CA PHE A 197 -3.77 -6.58 1.64
C PHE A 197 -4.38 -5.55 0.67
N ARG A 198 -3.73 -5.24 -0.46
CA ARG A 198 -4.15 -4.23 -1.45
C ARG A 198 -4.30 -2.82 -0.89
N ALA A 199 -3.82 -2.59 0.32
CA ALA A 199 -4.01 -1.33 1.02
C ALA A 199 -2.66 -0.70 1.35
N LYS A 200 -2.58 0.59 1.11
CA LYS A 200 -1.42 1.43 1.47
C LYS A 200 -1.87 2.84 1.82
N MET A 201 -1.06 3.51 2.62
CA MET A 201 -1.30 4.90 2.99
C MET A 201 0.01 5.58 3.39
N ASP A 202 0.15 6.83 2.94
CA ASP A 202 1.30 7.67 3.24
C ASP A 202 1.34 8.07 4.73
N LEU A 203 2.55 8.05 5.29
CA LEU A 203 2.88 8.66 6.57
C LEU A 203 3.45 10.05 6.30
N VAL A 204 2.64 11.07 6.53
CA VAL A 204 3.00 12.47 6.25
C VAL A 204 3.51 13.13 7.52
N PRO A 205 4.73 13.72 7.55
CA PRO A 205 5.24 14.44 8.71
C PRO A 205 4.26 15.53 9.19
N GLY A 206 3.96 15.51 10.48
CA GLY A 206 3.06 16.48 11.11
C GLY A 206 1.56 16.19 10.93
N GLN A 207 1.19 15.08 10.30
CA GLN A 207 -0.20 14.63 10.13
C GLN A 207 -0.37 13.20 10.64
N ILE A 208 -1.59 12.88 11.11
CA ILE A 208 -2.01 11.50 11.35
C ILE A 208 -2.88 11.10 10.19
N THR A 209 -2.40 10.14 9.40
CA THR A 209 -3.18 9.51 8.34
C THR A 209 -3.69 8.15 8.82
N TYR A 210 -4.62 7.56 8.12
CA TYR A 210 -5.16 6.25 8.47
C TYR A 210 -5.70 5.49 7.26
N PHE A 211 -5.77 4.19 7.39
CA PHE A 211 -6.53 3.30 6.52
C PHE A 211 -6.96 2.09 7.33
N TRP A 212 -7.74 1.19 6.73
CA TRP A 212 -8.19 -0.01 7.41
C TRP A 212 -8.23 -1.21 6.47
N PHE A 213 -8.18 -2.38 7.04
CA PHE A 213 -8.34 -3.64 6.34
C PHE A 213 -8.80 -4.73 7.32
N THR A 214 -9.25 -5.86 6.77
CA THR A 214 -9.53 -7.07 7.54
C THR A 214 -8.64 -8.17 7.00
N PRO A 215 -7.63 -8.65 7.74
CA PRO A 215 -6.83 -9.80 7.33
C PRO A 215 -7.72 -11.05 7.24
N THR A 216 -7.63 -11.82 6.16
CA THR A 216 -8.50 -12.97 5.91
C THR A 216 -7.78 -14.31 5.94
N ILE A 217 -6.47 -14.31 5.88
CA ILE A 217 -5.64 -15.51 5.80
C ILE A 217 -4.53 -15.40 6.85
N PRO A 218 -4.40 -16.39 7.77
CA PRO A 218 -3.26 -16.47 8.69
C PRO A 218 -1.93 -16.61 7.92
N GLY A 219 -0.88 -15.98 8.44
CA GLY A 219 0.45 -16.02 7.83
C GLY A 219 1.24 -14.76 8.05
N THR A 220 2.44 -14.69 7.49
CA THR A 220 3.34 -13.54 7.59
C THR A 220 3.41 -12.81 6.25
N PHE A 221 3.18 -11.51 6.28
CA PHE A 221 3.14 -10.63 5.11
C PHE A 221 4.13 -9.48 5.28
N ASP A 222 4.86 -9.14 4.22
CA ASP A 222 5.81 -8.05 4.27
C ASP A 222 5.13 -6.67 4.28
N ILE A 223 5.62 -5.80 5.18
CA ILE A 223 5.36 -4.36 5.13
C ILE A 223 6.50 -3.72 4.34
N LEU A 224 6.15 -2.97 3.32
CA LEU A 224 7.09 -2.24 2.48
C LEU A 224 6.89 -0.74 2.67
N CYS A 225 7.98 0.03 2.64
CA CYS A 225 7.86 1.45 2.40
C CYS A 225 7.69 1.68 0.90
N ALA A 226 6.55 2.24 0.48
CA ALA A 226 6.25 2.46 -0.94
C ALA A 226 6.38 3.94 -1.37
N GLU A 227 7.03 4.79 -0.53
CA GLU A 227 7.36 6.18 -0.85
C GLU A 227 8.85 6.42 -0.59
N TYR A 228 9.54 7.07 -1.54
CA TYR A 228 10.99 7.26 -1.44
C TYR A 228 11.36 8.12 -0.23
N CYS A 229 11.99 7.50 0.76
CA CYS A 229 12.33 8.11 2.05
C CYS A 229 13.85 8.27 2.28
N GLY A 230 14.67 8.14 1.25
CA GLY A 230 16.12 8.32 1.35
C GLY A 230 16.92 7.08 0.94
N ILE A 231 18.22 7.07 1.25
CA ILE A 231 19.16 6.07 0.76
C ILE A 231 18.84 4.64 1.24
N GLY A 232 18.26 4.48 2.43
CA GLY A 232 17.86 3.19 3.01
C GLY A 232 16.44 2.75 2.65
N HIS A 233 15.74 3.46 1.76
CA HIS A 233 14.36 3.17 1.37
C HIS A 233 14.11 1.70 1.00
N TYR A 234 14.98 1.09 0.23
CA TYR A 234 14.87 -0.31 -0.20
C TYR A 234 14.92 -1.32 0.96
N ASN A 235 15.47 -0.93 2.10
CA ASN A 235 15.67 -1.77 3.28
C ASN A 235 14.65 -1.50 4.39
N MET A 236 13.79 -0.48 4.24
CA MET A 236 12.74 -0.16 5.21
C MET A 236 11.58 -1.16 5.07
N ARG A 237 11.71 -2.29 5.78
CA ARG A 237 10.77 -3.41 5.76
C ARG A 237 10.28 -3.73 7.17
N GLY A 238 9.08 -4.23 7.26
CA GLY A 238 8.49 -4.82 8.46
C GLY A 238 7.66 -6.02 8.09
N GLN A 239 6.95 -6.60 9.05
CA GLN A 239 6.05 -7.72 8.80
C GLN A 239 4.75 -7.55 9.58
N VAL A 240 3.64 -7.95 8.94
CA VAL A 240 2.38 -8.22 9.61
C VAL A 240 2.27 -9.73 9.76
N VAL A 241 2.11 -10.21 10.98
CA VAL A 241 1.78 -11.60 11.27
C VAL A 241 0.29 -11.67 11.57
N VAL A 242 -0.44 -12.46 10.81
CA VAL A 242 -1.87 -12.67 11.00
C VAL A 242 -2.06 -13.98 11.76
N ASP A 243 -2.57 -13.88 12.97
CA ASP A 243 -2.65 -14.96 13.94
C ASP A 243 -4.07 -15.46 14.16
N THR A 244 -4.16 -16.69 14.71
CA THR A 244 -5.35 -17.15 15.42
C THR A 244 -5.47 -16.43 16.76
N ALA A 245 -6.63 -16.53 17.42
CA ALA A 245 -6.83 -15.86 18.72
C ALA A 245 -5.82 -16.32 19.79
N SER A 246 -5.52 -17.63 19.85
CA SER A 246 -4.57 -18.17 20.82
C SER A 246 -3.14 -17.66 20.61
N ASP A 247 -2.70 -17.63 19.37
CA ASP A 247 -1.33 -17.23 19.03
C ASP A 247 -1.14 -15.71 19.23
N TYR A 248 -2.19 -14.93 18.93
CA TYR A 248 -2.21 -13.50 19.19
C TYR A 248 -2.14 -13.18 20.69
N GLU A 249 -2.92 -13.87 21.52
CA GLU A 249 -2.90 -13.70 22.98
C GLU A 249 -1.55 -14.07 23.58
N GLU A 250 -0.93 -15.16 23.11
CA GLU A 250 0.41 -15.56 23.52
C GLU A 250 1.45 -14.49 23.16
N TRP A 251 1.43 -14.01 21.92
CA TRP A 251 2.32 -12.92 21.49
C TRP A 251 2.10 -11.64 22.28
N LEU A 252 0.83 -11.24 22.51
CA LEU A 252 0.48 -10.02 23.21
C LEU A 252 0.97 -10.02 24.66
N SER A 253 0.91 -11.18 25.33
CA SER A 253 1.37 -11.36 26.71
C SER A 253 2.88 -11.17 26.89
N GLN A 254 3.64 -11.22 25.81
CA GLN A 254 5.10 -11.04 25.80
C GLN A 254 5.51 -9.58 25.54
N GLN A 255 4.55 -8.72 25.19
CA GLN A 255 4.85 -7.32 24.90
C GLN A 255 4.89 -6.51 26.20
N ILE A 256 5.64 -5.40 26.17
CA ILE A 256 5.77 -4.50 27.31
C ILE A 256 4.86 -3.30 27.18
N THR A 257 4.45 -2.75 28.31
CA THR A 257 3.70 -1.50 28.38
C THR A 257 4.63 -0.29 28.45
N PHE A 258 4.09 0.90 28.18
CA PHE A 258 4.85 2.13 28.39
C PHE A 258 5.22 2.35 29.86
N ALA A 259 4.37 1.93 30.81
CA ALA A 259 4.70 1.95 32.24
C ALA A 259 5.95 1.11 32.58
N ASP A 260 6.11 -0.05 31.92
CA ASP A 260 7.28 -0.88 32.10
C ASP A 260 8.56 -0.15 31.64
N VAL A 261 8.48 0.55 30.49
CA VAL A 261 9.61 1.37 29.98
C VAL A 261 9.96 2.50 30.96
N LEU A 262 8.99 3.17 31.54
CA LEU A 262 9.21 4.24 32.53
C LEU A 262 9.87 3.74 33.82
N THR A 263 9.62 2.49 34.22
CA THR A 263 10.21 1.87 35.42
C THR A 263 11.57 1.20 35.19
N GLY A 264 12.12 1.36 33.98
CA GLY A 264 13.44 0.80 33.62
C GLY A 264 13.36 -0.58 32.98
N GLY A 265 12.15 -1.03 32.65
CA GLY A 265 11.94 -2.13 31.72
C GLY A 265 12.56 -1.75 30.38
N THR A 266 13.48 -2.55 29.92
CA THR A 266 13.95 -2.43 28.54
C THR A 266 12.98 -3.19 27.66
N VAL A 267 12.73 -2.69 26.46
CA VAL A 267 12.23 -3.53 25.36
C VAL A 267 13.33 -4.55 25.10
N GLU A 268 13.45 -5.55 26.01
CA GLU A 268 14.44 -6.60 25.84
C GLU A 268 14.23 -7.25 24.48
N GLY A 269 15.20 -7.20 23.66
CA GLY A 269 15.15 -7.82 22.35
C GLY A 269 15.58 -6.92 21.21
N LEU A 270 15.36 -5.61 21.23
CA LEU A 270 15.81 -4.78 20.08
C LEU A 270 17.33 -4.66 20.05
N GLU A 271 17.95 -4.44 21.19
CA GLU A 271 19.42 -4.33 21.27
C GLU A 271 20.07 -5.71 21.09
N GLU A 272 19.58 -6.72 21.76
CA GLU A 272 20.07 -8.10 21.64
C GLU A 272 19.69 -8.75 20.30
N GLN A 273 18.51 -8.45 19.75
CA GLN A 273 18.15 -8.81 18.37
C GLN A 273 19.02 -8.03 17.37
N GLY A 274 19.28 -6.75 17.60
CA GLY A 274 20.18 -5.94 16.80
C GLY A 274 21.59 -6.51 16.79
N GLN A 275 22.13 -6.88 17.94
CA GLN A 275 23.43 -7.54 18.07
C GLN A 275 23.46 -8.90 17.36
N ARG A 276 22.43 -9.75 17.56
CA ARG A 276 22.32 -11.04 16.87
C ARG A 276 22.20 -10.89 15.36
N LEU A 277 21.40 -9.93 14.89
CA LEU A 277 21.27 -9.61 13.47
C LEU A 277 22.57 -9.08 12.89
N ALA A 278 23.24 -8.15 13.57
CA ALA A 278 24.52 -7.62 13.14
C ALA A 278 25.60 -8.71 13.05
N ALA A 279 25.60 -9.65 14.00
CA ALA A 279 26.49 -10.80 13.98
C ALA A 279 26.14 -11.78 12.85
N SER A 280 24.87 -12.17 12.73
CA SER A 280 24.41 -13.16 11.74
C SER A 280 24.46 -12.67 10.30
N ARG A 281 24.34 -11.36 10.08
CA ARG A 281 24.39 -10.72 8.75
C ARG A 281 25.80 -10.25 8.38
N GLY A 282 26.80 -10.52 9.23
CA GLY A 282 28.18 -10.17 8.95
C GLY A 282 28.52 -8.68 9.08
N CYS A 283 27.62 -7.86 9.64
CA CYS A 283 27.85 -6.42 9.80
C CYS A 283 29.06 -6.15 10.71
N LEU A 284 29.30 -7.03 11.69
CA LEU A 284 30.47 -6.93 12.63
C LEU A 284 31.82 -7.21 11.97
N ALA A 285 31.83 -7.67 10.71
CA ALA A 285 33.08 -7.82 9.96
C ALA A 285 33.70 -6.44 9.57
N CYS A 286 32.87 -5.40 9.51
CA CYS A 286 33.29 -4.05 9.12
C CYS A 286 32.91 -2.97 10.14
N HIS A 287 32.04 -3.27 11.10
CA HIS A 287 31.55 -2.35 12.12
C HIS A 287 31.78 -2.93 13.53
N SER A 288 32.21 -2.09 14.50
CA SER A 288 32.16 -2.43 15.93
C SER A 288 30.84 -1.94 16.51
N ILE A 289 30.30 -2.69 17.47
CA ILE A 289 29.17 -2.29 18.32
C ILE A 289 29.82 -2.12 19.71
N ASP A 290 30.17 -0.89 20.04
CA ASP A 290 30.67 -0.51 21.36
C ASP A 290 29.58 0.05 22.23
#